data_432933bd3ee94eb8c7e22f42db956f31
#
_entry.id   432933bd3ee94eb8c7e22f42db956f31
#
_cell.length_a   1.000
_cell.length_b   1.000
_cell.length_c   1.000
_cell.angle_alpha   90.00
_cell.angle_beta   90.00
_cell.angle_gamma   90.00
#
_symmetry.space_group_name_H-M   'P 1'
#
loop_
_entity.id
_entity.type
_entity.pdbx_description
1 polymer ?
#
loop_
_entity_poly.entity_id
_entity_poly.type
_entity_poly.pdbx_seq_one_letter_code
_entity_poly.pdbx_strand_id
1 'polypeptide(L)'
;RNSLKYAPVKGISSFGVDQEYDDDDDVTSSSLLYNPVESTNDEYKKRKRFSNNYQAAVNWKIIKPLTFRSEWGYEFKREHTEQVWGPSTSTAKGEAGKPSATFTKVDGSSYRIANTLTYDQRNFVKGHNLNIVLGQEVYAQDSEELVANSKFFPQSMTTSEILAMMSAGKAQ
;
A
#
# COMPACT_ATOMS: atom_id res chain seq x y z
N ARG A 1 17.89 12.09 -4.74
CA ARG A 1 18.41 13.15 -5.64
C ARG A 1 18.77 14.43 -4.88
N ASN A 2 17.94 14.84 -3.91
CA ASN A 2 18.20 16.05 -3.10
C ASN A 2 19.27 15.87 -2.02
N SER A 3 19.46 14.65 -1.50
CA SER A 3 20.52 14.36 -0.52
C SER A 3 21.93 14.58 -1.08
N LEU A 4 22.11 14.45 -2.40
CA LEU A 4 23.39 14.71 -3.07
C LEU A 4 23.66 16.22 -3.29
N LYS A 5 22.62 17.04 -3.25
CA LYS A 5 22.71 18.50 -3.39
C LYS A 5 22.85 19.20 -2.02
N TYR A 6 22.55 18.50 -0.94
CA TYR A 6 22.64 19.04 0.41
C TYR A 6 24.05 18.82 0.97
N ALA A 7 24.69 19.89 1.40
CA ALA A 7 26.03 19.79 1.99
C ALA A 7 26.00 18.94 3.28
N PRO A 8 26.84 17.89 3.38
CA PRO A 8 26.76 16.93 4.48
C PRO A 8 27.06 17.51 5.87
N VAL A 9 27.61 18.73 5.92
CA VAL A 9 27.97 19.43 7.17
C VAL A 9 27.04 20.59 7.55
N LYS A 10 25.96 20.82 6.81
CA LYS A 10 25.05 21.94 7.09
C LYS A 10 24.16 21.75 8.35
N GLY A 11 24.35 20.69 9.11
CA GLY A 11 23.70 20.47 10.41
C GLY A 11 24.60 20.76 11.61
N ILE A 12 25.85 21.16 11.39
CA ILE A 12 26.81 21.50 12.44
C ILE A 12 27.10 23.02 12.38
N SER A 13 26.07 23.82 12.31
CA SER A 13 26.18 25.28 12.24
C SER A 13 26.45 25.96 13.58
N SER A 14 27.08 25.27 14.53
CA SER A 14 27.66 25.93 15.70
C SER A 14 29.08 26.49 15.45
N PHE A 15 29.65 26.26 14.29
CA PHE A 15 30.87 26.88 13.86
C PHE A 15 30.59 27.78 12.67
N GLY A 16 30.53 29.09 12.93
CA GLY A 16 30.30 30.13 11.94
C GLY A 16 31.35 30.09 10.82
N VAL A 17 31.08 29.33 9.81
CA VAL A 17 31.70 29.46 8.52
C VAL A 17 30.63 29.89 7.57
N ASP A 18 30.52 31.23 7.42
CA ASP A 18 29.80 31.81 6.29
C ASP A 18 30.52 31.35 5.01
N GLN A 19 30.01 30.29 4.39
CA GLN A 19 30.36 30.05 3.00
C GLN A 19 29.53 31.02 2.18
N GLU A 20 30.17 32.11 1.77
CA GLU A 20 29.76 32.90 0.60
C GLU A 20 29.61 31.93 -0.57
N TYR A 21 28.38 31.61 -0.92
CA TYR A 21 28.10 31.02 -2.22
C TYR A 21 28.13 32.15 -3.22
N ASP A 22 29.01 32.04 -4.22
CA ASP A 22 29.05 32.86 -5.40
C ASP A 22 27.66 33.03 -6.00
N ASP A 23 27.28 34.29 -6.11
CA ASP A 23 25.99 34.79 -6.52
C ASP A 23 25.94 34.86 -8.04
N ASP A 24 25.89 33.70 -8.70
CA ASP A 24 25.50 33.66 -10.10
C ASP A 24 24.74 32.37 -10.39
N ASP A 25 23.52 32.58 -10.82
CA ASP A 25 22.55 31.65 -11.37
C ASP A 25 21.72 30.78 -10.37
N ASP A 26 20.47 31.19 -10.27
CA ASP A 26 19.31 30.44 -9.83
C ASP A 26 18.86 30.56 -8.36
N VAL A 27 18.47 31.77 -7.99
CA VAL A 27 17.80 32.09 -6.70
C VAL A 27 16.53 31.25 -6.45
N THR A 28 16.01 30.58 -7.47
CA THR A 28 14.81 29.73 -7.37
C THR A 28 15.07 28.32 -6.87
N SER A 29 16.28 27.80 -7.02
CA SER A 29 16.58 26.41 -6.61
C SER A 29 16.99 26.27 -5.15
N SER A 30 17.57 27.30 -4.54
CA SER A 30 18.03 27.20 -3.13
C SER A 30 16.90 27.25 -2.13
N SER A 31 15.81 27.92 -2.44
CA SER A 31 14.62 27.98 -1.57
C SER A 31 13.86 26.64 -1.48
N LEU A 32 14.07 25.74 -2.45
CA LEU A 32 13.47 24.41 -2.47
C LEU A 32 14.37 23.33 -1.83
N LEU A 33 15.62 23.67 -1.47
CA LEU A 33 16.49 22.72 -0.76
C LEU A 33 15.98 22.51 0.66
N TYR A 34 15.72 21.26 1.00
CA TYR A 34 15.33 20.84 2.34
C TYR A 34 16.38 19.90 2.92
N ASN A 35 16.54 19.96 4.24
CA ASN A 35 17.42 19.03 4.94
C ASN A 35 16.79 17.62 4.90
N PRO A 36 17.43 16.62 4.27
CA PRO A 36 16.85 15.29 4.18
C PRO A 36 16.67 14.63 5.55
N VAL A 37 17.49 14.93 6.52
CA VAL A 37 17.41 14.37 7.89
C VAL A 37 16.20 14.96 8.62
N GLU A 38 16.03 16.29 8.58
CA GLU A 38 14.85 16.95 9.17
C GLU A 38 13.58 16.52 8.49
N SER A 39 13.58 16.42 7.16
CA SER A 39 12.43 15.95 6.39
C SER A 39 12.03 14.51 6.77
N THR A 40 13.00 13.63 6.96
CA THR A 40 12.74 12.25 7.36
C THR A 40 12.20 12.15 8.78
N ASN A 41 12.70 12.98 9.69
CA ASN A 41 12.22 13.03 11.07
C ASN A 41 10.82 13.63 11.21
N ASP A 42 10.44 14.49 10.27
CA ASP A 42 9.16 15.20 10.25
C ASP A 42 8.10 14.48 9.39
N GLU A 43 8.46 13.37 8.77
CA GLU A 43 7.53 12.50 8.06
C GLU A 43 7.10 11.34 8.97
N TYR A 44 5.80 11.23 9.20
CA TYR A 44 5.21 10.09 9.89
C TYR A 44 4.43 9.23 8.92
N LYS A 45 4.75 7.93 8.87
CA LYS A 45 4.01 6.96 8.07
C LYS A 45 3.81 5.68 8.85
N LYS A 46 2.56 5.31 9.03
CA LYS A 46 2.17 4.05 9.67
C LYS A 46 1.23 3.27 8.76
N ARG A 47 1.60 2.04 8.49
CA ARG A 47 0.81 1.13 7.68
C ARG A 47 0.49 -0.12 8.47
N LYS A 48 -0.78 -0.44 8.58
CA LYS A 48 -1.28 -1.68 9.16
C LYS A 48 -1.94 -2.49 8.06
N ARG A 49 -1.53 -3.74 7.91
CA ARG A 49 -2.14 -4.67 6.96
C ARG A 49 -2.58 -5.91 7.72
N PHE A 50 -3.79 -6.31 7.43
CA PHE A 50 -4.39 -7.54 7.91
C PHE A 50 -4.91 -8.30 6.69
N SER A 51 -4.52 -9.58 6.54
CA SER A 51 -5.03 -10.42 5.48
C SER A 51 -5.25 -11.83 6.01
N ASN A 52 -6.38 -12.41 5.63
CA ASN A 52 -6.72 -13.80 5.89
C ASN A 52 -7.01 -14.49 4.57
N ASN A 53 -6.51 -15.71 4.43
CA ASN A 53 -6.74 -16.56 3.29
C ASN A 53 -7.24 -17.92 3.80
N TYR A 54 -8.41 -18.31 3.37
CA TYR A 54 -9.04 -19.58 3.70
C TYR A 54 -9.15 -20.40 2.42
N GLN A 55 -8.71 -21.64 2.48
CA GLN A 55 -8.79 -22.57 1.35
C GLN A 55 -9.31 -23.90 1.84
N ALA A 56 -10.20 -24.48 1.05
CA ALA A 56 -10.73 -25.81 1.28
C ALA A 56 -10.84 -26.56 -0.05
N ALA A 57 -10.61 -27.86 -0.03
CA ALA A 57 -10.78 -28.68 -1.20
C ALA A 57 -11.41 -30.02 -0.81
N VAL A 58 -12.35 -30.47 -1.64
CA VAL A 58 -12.97 -31.78 -1.52
C VAL A 58 -12.70 -32.57 -2.81
N ASN A 59 -12.18 -33.78 -2.63
CA ASN A 59 -11.98 -34.74 -3.71
C ASN A 59 -12.93 -35.92 -3.48
N TRP A 60 -13.84 -36.13 -4.39
CA TRP A 60 -14.81 -37.20 -4.30
C TRP A 60 -14.73 -38.14 -5.50
N LYS A 61 -14.36 -39.39 -5.24
CA LYS A 61 -14.40 -40.47 -6.24
C LYS A 61 -15.83 -41.01 -6.30
N ILE A 62 -16.57 -40.57 -7.33
CA ILE A 62 -17.96 -40.99 -7.52
C ILE A 62 -18.01 -42.47 -7.94
N ILE A 63 -17.18 -42.82 -8.92
CA ILE A 63 -16.94 -44.20 -9.39
C ILE A 63 -15.46 -44.34 -9.75
N LYS A 64 -14.96 -45.58 -10.01
CA LYS A 64 -13.54 -45.81 -10.32
C LYS A 64 -12.95 -44.85 -11.37
N PRO A 65 -13.59 -44.59 -12.53
CA PRO A 65 -13.03 -43.69 -13.54
C PRO A 65 -13.42 -42.24 -13.35
N LEU A 66 -14.33 -41.89 -12.42
CA LEU A 66 -14.90 -40.53 -12.31
C LEU A 66 -14.59 -39.92 -10.95
N THR A 67 -13.85 -38.82 -10.99
CA THR A 67 -13.49 -38.03 -9.82
C THR A 67 -14.02 -36.61 -9.96
N PHE A 68 -14.69 -36.13 -8.93
CA PHE A 68 -15.09 -34.74 -8.78
C PHE A 68 -14.18 -34.07 -7.75
N ARG A 69 -13.65 -32.89 -8.10
CA ARG A 69 -12.88 -32.03 -7.21
C ARG A 69 -13.52 -30.68 -7.14
N SER A 70 -13.77 -30.20 -5.92
CA SER A 70 -14.27 -28.85 -5.65
C SER A 70 -13.28 -28.13 -4.74
N GLU A 71 -12.86 -26.95 -5.14
CA GLU A 71 -11.93 -26.11 -4.41
C GLU A 71 -12.60 -24.76 -4.12
N TRP A 72 -12.47 -24.31 -2.88
CA TRP A 72 -12.98 -23.03 -2.42
C TRP A 72 -11.85 -22.21 -1.84
N GLY A 73 -11.73 -20.97 -2.27
CA GLY A 73 -10.82 -19.99 -1.72
C GLY A 73 -11.59 -18.74 -1.31
N TYR A 74 -11.27 -18.18 -0.16
CA TYR A 74 -11.76 -16.88 0.28
C TYR A 74 -10.59 -16.09 0.85
N GLU A 75 -10.37 -14.90 0.34
CA GLU A 75 -9.37 -13.95 0.84
C GLU A 75 -10.07 -12.68 1.31
N PHE A 76 -9.67 -12.22 2.49
CA PHE A 76 -10.06 -10.92 3.03
C PHE A 76 -8.80 -10.14 3.36
N LYS A 77 -8.73 -8.91 2.87
CA LYS A 77 -7.60 -7.99 3.05
C LYS A 77 -8.09 -6.64 3.56
N ARG A 78 -7.43 -6.16 4.61
CA ARG A 78 -7.64 -4.81 5.13
C ARG A 78 -6.31 -4.12 5.24
N GLU A 79 -6.20 -2.94 4.66
CA GLU A 79 -5.03 -2.10 4.77
C GLU A 79 -5.43 -0.71 5.27
N HIS A 80 -4.61 -0.18 6.17
CA HIS A 80 -4.82 1.10 6.81
C HIS A 80 -3.49 1.84 6.83
N THR A 81 -3.42 2.95 6.13
CA THR A 81 -2.21 3.77 6.03
C THR A 81 -2.52 5.17 6.54
N GLU A 82 -1.72 5.62 7.49
CA GLU A 82 -1.71 6.98 8.02
C GLU A 82 -0.38 7.61 7.64
N GLN A 83 -0.41 8.77 7.02
CA GLN A 83 0.79 9.51 6.64
C GLN A 83 0.59 10.98 6.95
N VAL A 84 1.57 11.58 7.62
CA VAL A 84 1.63 13.01 7.95
C VAL A 84 2.94 13.56 7.45
N TRP A 85 2.89 14.65 6.74
CA TRP A 85 4.05 15.42 6.31
C TRP A 85 4.11 16.71 7.14
N GLY A 86 5.11 16.80 7.98
CA GLY A 86 5.38 17.98 8.81
C GLY A 86 5.98 19.14 8.01
N PRO A 87 6.16 20.30 8.66
CA PRO A 87 6.56 21.55 8.00
C PRO A 87 7.94 21.50 7.32
N SER A 88 8.84 20.64 7.79
CA SER A 88 10.19 20.49 7.23
C SER A 88 10.27 19.58 6.00
N THR A 89 9.15 18.98 5.60
CA THR A 89 9.11 18.07 4.45
C THR A 89 9.04 18.84 3.14
N SER A 90 9.50 18.20 2.04
CA SER A 90 9.40 18.80 0.70
C SER A 90 7.95 19.06 0.28
N THR A 91 7.02 18.23 0.72
CA THR A 91 5.58 18.38 0.45
C THR A 91 5.05 19.67 1.09
N ALA A 92 5.35 19.89 2.38
CA ALA A 92 4.91 21.09 3.09
C ALA A 92 5.55 22.36 2.52
N LYS A 93 6.82 22.33 2.13
CA LYS A 93 7.49 23.48 1.50
C LYS A 93 6.83 23.91 0.19
N GLY A 94 6.35 22.97 -0.61
CA GLY A 94 5.53 23.26 -1.79
C GLY A 94 4.15 23.89 -1.45
N GLU A 95 3.72 23.79 -0.17
CA GLU A 95 2.43 24.30 0.33
C GLU A 95 2.61 25.36 1.43
N ALA A 96 3.55 26.29 1.24
CA ALA A 96 3.87 27.37 2.16
C ALA A 96 4.28 26.90 3.57
N GLY A 97 4.95 25.77 3.68
CA GLY A 97 5.43 25.20 4.94
C GLY A 97 4.33 24.62 5.84
N LYS A 98 3.13 24.44 5.32
CA LYS A 98 1.99 23.92 6.12
C LYS A 98 1.93 22.39 6.07
N PRO A 99 1.77 21.73 7.21
CA PRO A 99 1.62 20.28 7.28
C PRO A 99 0.40 19.76 6.52
N SER A 100 0.52 18.54 6.04
CA SER A 100 -0.59 17.82 5.40
C SER A 100 -0.64 16.38 5.89
N ALA A 101 -1.82 15.78 5.81
CA ALA A 101 -2.02 14.39 6.20
C ALA A 101 -2.91 13.65 5.22
N THR A 102 -2.59 12.37 5.03
CA THR A 102 -3.38 11.45 4.22
C THR A 102 -3.70 10.20 5.04
N PHE A 103 -4.95 9.83 4.97
CA PHE A 103 -5.45 8.59 5.51
C PHE A 103 -6.00 7.74 4.37
N THR A 104 -5.50 6.52 4.24
CA THR A 104 -5.98 5.57 3.23
C THR A 104 -6.44 4.30 3.94
N LYS A 105 -7.66 3.88 3.63
CA LYS A 105 -8.23 2.61 4.07
C LYS A 105 -8.63 1.82 2.83
N VAL A 106 -8.12 0.60 2.72
CA VAL A 106 -8.48 -0.34 1.66
C VAL A 106 -9.03 -1.59 2.31
N ASP A 107 -10.28 -1.91 2.01
CA ASP A 107 -10.92 -3.17 2.37
C ASP A 107 -11.15 -3.95 1.07
N GLY A 108 -10.75 -5.20 1.04
CA GLY A 108 -10.91 -6.05 -0.13
C GLY A 108 -11.28 -7.46 0.26
N SER A 109 -12.14 -8.08 -0.53
CA SER A 109 -12.46 -9.49 -0.42
C SER A 109 -12.48 -10.15 -1.79
N SER A 110 -12.08 -11.39 -1.86
CA SER A 110 -12.22 -12.19 -3.06
C SER A 110 -12.62 -13.61 -2.72
N TYR A 111 -13.38 -14.22 -3.60
CA TYR A 111 -13.66 -15.64 -3.51
C TYR A 111 -13.43 -16.33 -4.84
N ARG A 112 -13.02 -17.57 -4.75
CA ARG A 112 -12.78 -18.46 -5.87
C ARG A 112 -13.42 -19.80 -5.60
N ILE A 113 -14.21 -20.28 -6.53
CA ILE A 113 -14.79 -21.63 -6.51
C ILE A 113 -14.40 -22.28 -7.81
N ALA A 114 -13.68 -23.40 -7.75
CA ALA A 114 -13.30 -24.19 -8.91
C ALA A 114 -13.80 -25.63 -8.75
N ASN A 115 -14.57 -26.07 -9.73
CA ASN A 115 -15.09 -27.43 -9.80
C ASN A 115 -14.49 -28.13 -11.00
N THR A 116 -13.97 -29.33 -10.79
CA THR A 116 -13.35 -30.13 -11.84
C THR A 116 -13.93 -31.54 -11.80
N LEU A 117 -14.39 -32.01 -12.92
CA LEU A 117 -14.85 -33.39 -13.11
C LEU A 117 -13.87 -34.09 -14.06
N THR A 118 -13.22 -35.10 -13.57
CA THR A 118 -12.25 -35.89 -14.34
C THR A 118 -12.77 -37.30 -14.54
N TYR A 119 -12.86 -37.71 -15.80
CA TYR A 119 -13.14 -39.08 -16.21
C TYR A 119 -11.86 -39.70 -16.81
N ASP A 120 -11.32 -40.73 -16.16
CA ASP A 120 -10.09 -41.42 -16.57
C ASP A 120 -10.39 -42.91 -16.67
N GLN A 121 -10.54 -43.39 -17.90
CA GLN A 121 -10.80 -44.79 -18.21
C GLN A 121 -9.66 -45.38 -18.99
N ARG A 122 -8.93 -46.32 -18.36
CA ARG A 122 -7.90 -47.13 -19.02
C ARG A 122 -8.55 -48.28 -19.74
N ASN A 123 -8.01 -48.60 -20.94
CA ASN A 123 -8.53 -49.65 -21.82
C ASN A 123 -10.04 -49.47 -22.13
N PHE A 124 -10.46 -48.21 -22.38
CA PHE A 124 -11.82 -47.91 -22.82
C PHE A 124 -12.20 -48.74 -24.08
N VAL A 125 -11.27 -48.80 -25.03
CA VAL A 125 -11.27 -49.75 -26.14
C VAL A 125 -9.88 -50.38 -26.16
N LYS A 126 -9.76 -51.63 -26.61
CA LYS A 126 -8.48 -52.38 -26.62
C LYS A 126 -7.34 -51.53 -27.18
N GLY A 127 -6.35 -51.19 -26.32
CA GLY A 127 -5.20 -50.36 -26.65
C GLY A 127 -5.43 -48.82 -26.54
N HIS A 128 -6.62 -48.35 -26.11
CA HIS A 128 -6.90 -46.94 -26.00
C HIS A 128 -7.28 -46.51 -24.56
N ASN A 129 -6.74 -45.39 -24.12
CA ASN A 129 -7.11 -44.76 -22.86
C ASN A 129 -7.90 -43.49 -23.17
N LEU A 130 -8.91 -43.20 -22.34
CA LEU A 130 -9.74 -42.01 -22.47
C LEU A 130 -9.62 -41.19 -21.19
N ASN A 131 -9.19 -39.94 -21.32
CA ASN A 131 -9.19 -38.97 -20.25
C ASN A 131 -9.97 -37.74 -20.70
N ILE A 132 -10.99 -37.37 -19.91
CA ILE A 132 -11.81 -36.18 -20.15
C ILE A 132 -11.81 -35.35 -18.86
N VAL A 133 -11.54 -34.06 -18.98
CA VAL A 133 -11.59 -33.11 -17.88
C VAL A 133 -12.56 -32.00 -18.23
N LEU A 134 -13.53 -31.79 -17.36
CA LEU A 134 -14.48 -30.68 -17.43
C LEU A 134 -14.24 -29.81 -16.21
N GLY A 135 -14.08 -28.50 -16.43
CA GLY A 135 -13.82 -27.53 -15.37
C GLY A 135 -14.78 -26.34 -15.43
N GLN A 136 -15.17 -25.87 -14.26
CA GLN A 136 -15.88 -24.61 -14.07
C GLN A 136 -15.16 -23.82 -12.97
N GLU A 137 -14.91 -22.55 -13.22
CA GLU A 137 -14.35 -21.64 -12.22
C GLU A 137 -15.21 -20.38 -12.12
N VAL A 138 -15.43 -19.94 -10.89
CA VAL A 138 -16.04 -18.66 -10.56
C VAL A 138 -15.06 -17.91 -9.69
N TYR A 139 -14.72 -16.70 -10.09
CA TYR A 139 -13.90 -15.78 -9.32
C TYR A 139 -14.64 -14.44 -9.23
N ALA A 140 -14.72 -13.90 -8.04
CA ALA A 140 -15.17 -12.53 -7.84
C ALA A 140 -14.28 -11.83 -6.81
N GLN A 141 -14.10 -10.54 -7.04
CA GLN A 141 -13.32 -9.66 -6.17
C GLN A 141 -14.10 -8.38 -5.97
N ASP A 142 -14.12 -7.93 -4.73
CA ASP A 142 -14.62 -6.62 -4.33
C ASP A 142 -13.51 -5.86 -3.61
N SER A 143 -13.40 -4.56 -3.89
CA SER A 143 -12.39 -3.70 -3.26
C SER A 143 -12.94 -2.30 -3.10
N GLU A 144 -12.93 -1.82 -1.87
CA GLU A 144 -13.30 -0.47 -1.50
C GLU A 144 -12.07 0.28 -1.00
N GLU A 145 -11.84 1.47 -1.54
CA GLU A 145 -10.77 2.36 -1.11
C GLU A 145 -11.35 3.69 -0.65
N LEU A 146 -11.00 4.08 0.57
CA LEU A 146 -11.30 5.39 1.14
C LEU A 146 -10.00 6.15 1.30
N VAL A 147 -9.89 7.32 0.65
CA VAL A 147 -8.76 8.24 0.81
C VAL A 147 -9.26 9.55 1.35
N ALA A 148 -8.78 9.93 2.52
CA ALA A 148 -9.04 11.23 3.12
C ALA A 148 -7.74 12.04 3.15
N ASN A 149 -7.72 13.17 2.46
CA ASN A 149 -6.61 14.11 2.43
C ASN A 149 -7.01 15.39 3.15
N SER A 150 -6.15 15.88 4.01
CA SER A 150 -6.29 17.19 4.63
C SER A 150 -4.98 17.94 4.57
N LYS A 151 -5.07 19.23 4.29
CA LYS A 151 -3.92 20.09 4.06
C LYS A 151 -4.05 21.35 4.91
N PHE A 152 -2.95 22.10 5.00
CA PHE A 152 -2.89 23.42 5.63
C PHE A 152 -3.15 23.41 7.15
N PHE A 153 -2.68 22.36 7.83
CA PHE A 153 -2.68 22.39 9.30
C PHE A 153 -1.76 23.49 9.83
N PRO A 154 -2.06 24.06 11.00
CA PRO A 154 -1.15 24.97 11.69
C PRO A 154 0.22 24.31 11.94
N GLN A 155 1.30 25.06 11.71
CA GLN A 155 2.66 24.54 11.93
C GLN A 155 2.97 24.16 13.38
N SER A 156 2.19 24.72 14.33
CA SER A 156 2.30 24.42 15.76
C SER A 156 1.68 23.09 16.17
N MET A 157 0.92 22.45 15.28
CA MET A 157 0.25 21.18 15.58
C MET A 157 1.24 20.02 15.52
N THR A 158 1.17 19.15 16.51
CA THR A 158 1.90 17.91 16.54
C THR A 158 1.27 16.86 15.63
N THR A 159 2.06 15.87 15.19
CA THR A 159 1.57 14.74 14.39
C THR A 159 0.38 14.03 15.05
N SER A 160 0.38 13.89 16.38
CA SER A 160 -0.70 13.25 17.12
C SER A 160 -2.01 14.04 17.08
N GLU A 161 -1.94 15.36 17.15
CA GLU A 161 -3.11 16.24 17.05
C GLU A 161 -3.71 16.20 15.64
N ILE A 162 -2.85 16.25 14.61
CA ILE A 162 -3.27 16.12 13.21
C ILE A 162 -4.01 14.79 12.99
N LEU A 163 -3.44 13.69 13.47
CA LEU A 163 -4.07 12.37 13.36
C LEU A 163 -5.37 12.26 14.16
N ALA A 164 -5.45 12.91 15.31
CA ALA A 164 -6.68 12.95 16.11
C ALA A 164 -7.79 13.69 15.37
N MET A 165 -7.49 14.84 14.77
CA MET A 165 -8.45 15.59 13.95
C MET A 165 -8.92 14.80 12.73
N MET A 166 -8.00 14.13 12.02
CA MET A 166 -8.33 13.23 10.91
C MET A 166 -9.23 12.07 11.36
N SER A 167 -9.00 11.56 12.56
CA SER A 167 -9.81 10.46 13.12
C SER A 167 -11.20 10.92 13.53
N ALA A 168 -11.33 12.13 14.09
CA ALA A 168 -12.61 12.72 14.44
C ALA A 168 -13.51 12.97 13.21
N GLY A 169 -12.92 13.38 12.08
CA GLY A 169 -13.65 13.53 10.82
C GLY A 169 -14.20 12.23 10.21
N LYS A 170 -13.70 11.06 10.68
CA LYS A 170 -14.19 9.74 10.24
C LYS A 170 -15.41 9.24 11.03
N ALA A 171 -15.71 9.86 12.15
CA ALA A 171 -16.82 9.47 13.03
C ALA A 171 -18.18 10.06 12.61
N GLN A 172 -18.22 10.81 11.50
CA GLN A 172 -19.42 11.37 10.90
C GLN A 172 -19.81 10.54 9.63
#